data_0f04ce2b91a7cb6d4964bd8763c5934f
#
_entry.id   0f04ce2b91a7cb6d4964bd8763c5934f
#
_cell.length_a   1.000
_cell.length_b   1.000
_cell.length_c   1.000
_cell.angle_alpha   90.00
_cell.angle_beta   90.00
_cell.angle_gamma   90.00
#
_symmetry.space_group_name_H-M   'P 1'
#
loop_
_entity.id
_entity.type
_entity.pdbx_description
1 polymer ?
#
loop_
_entity_poly.entity_id
_entity_poly.type
_entity_poly.pdbx_seq_one_letter_code
_entity_poly.pdbx_strand_id
1 'polypeptide(L)'
;MKTPENQFKRALNPWFSIWTKPRDTMKEIFISKPKNVFLLILLGSFVQTLDRASSKNMADSISSPVSIISMVIFGTFVAFLIYYFLLPALFNWVAKKLGGQGTFEKTRYSVAYSYIPYVYSLILVWVPSFFLFGIENFTSETPKMDSSITLTILFLIFAIIDIVIAIWTIIISLKCLGEAHQFSAWKALLTIIVSFMIIILPLVIIVFFIVGVTIF
;
A
#
# COMPACT_ATOMS: atom_id res chain seq x y z
N MET A 1 -18.19 -32.56 -36.00
CA MET A 1 -17.16 -31.55 -35.75
C MET A 1 -17.83 -30.39 -35.04
N LYS A 2 -17.64 -30.25 -33.72
CA LYS A 2 -18.11 -29.10 -32.97
C LYS A 2 -17.03 -28.03 -33.09
N THR A 3 -17.37 -26.92 -33.69
CA THR A 3 -16.56 -25.69 -33.71
C THR A 3 -16.27 -25.26 -32.26
N PRO A 4 -15.02 -24.90 -31.90
CA PRO A 4 -14.75 -24.34 -30.60
C PRO A 4 -15.40 -22.97 -30.55
N GLU A 5 -16.49 -22.89 -29.83
CA GLU A 5 -17.16 -21.65 -29.48
C GLU A 5 -16.16 -20.82 -28.70
N ASN A 6 -15.62 -19.80 -29.35
CA ASN A 6 -14.77 -18.77 -28.77
C ASN A 6 -15.60 -18.07 -27.68
N GLN A 7 -15.56 -18.61 -26.47
CA GLN A 7 -15.99 -17.89 -25.29
C GLN A 7 -15.06 -16.66 -25.16
N PHE A 8 -15.51 -15.54 -25.68
CA PHE A 8 -14.99 -14.23 -25.30
C PHE A 8 -15.18 -14.09 -23.78
N LYS A 9 -14.25 -14.62 -22.99
CA LYS A 9 -14.15 -14.29 -21.60
C LYS A 9 -13.96 -12.78 -21.54
N ARG A 10 -15.01 -12.07 -21.14
CA ARG A 10 -15.00 -10.62 -20.96
C ARG A 10 -13.80 -10.31 -20.05
N ALA A 11 -12.82 -9.59 -20.59
CA ALA A 11 -11.61 -9.23 -19.85
C ALA A 11 -12.01 -8.60 -18.52
N LEU A 12 -11.47 -9.09 -17.41
CA LEU A 12 -11.78 -8.56 -16.09
C LEU A 12 -11.23 -7.14 -15.97
N ASN A 13 -12.09 -6.19 -15.59
CA ASN A 13 -11.62 -4.84 -15.28
C ASN A 13 -10.90 -4.86 -13.91
N PRO A 14 -9.58 -4.61 -13.84
CA PRO A 14 -8.82 -4.73 -12.60
C PRO A 14 -9.33 -3.83 -11.48
N TRP A 15 -9.87 -2.66 -11.79
CA TRP A 15 -10.39 -1.70 -10.81
C TRP A 15 -11.51 -2.28 -9.94
N PHE A 16 -12.35 -3.13 -10.53
CA PHE A 16 -13.47 -3.76 -9.82
C PHE A 16 -13.17 -5.21 -9.43
N SER A 17 -12.57 -5.98 -10.33
CA SER A 17 -12.38 -7.41 -10.11
C SER A 17 -11.34 -7.72 -9.03
N ILE A 18 -10.38 -6.84 -8.78
CA ILE A 18 -9.34 -7.03 -7.76
C ILE A 18 -9.93 -7.17 -6.35
N TRP A 19 -11.07 -6.54 -6.09
CA TRP A 19 -11.73 -6.56 -4.80
C TRP A 19 -12.28 -7.94 -4.41
N THR A 20 -12.78 -8.69 -5.38
CA THR A 20 -13.45 -9.98 -5.14
C THR A 20 -12.71 -11.18 -5.72
N LYS A 21 -11.99 -10.99 -6.84
CA LYS A 21 -11.29 -12.05 -7.59
C LYS A 21 -9.82 -11.70 -7.85
N PRO A 22 -9.02 -11.36 -6.81
CA PRO A 22 -7.65 -10.85 -7.00
C PRO A 22 -6.74 -11.83 -7.76
N ARG A 23 -6.84 -13.14 -7.51
CA ARG A 23 -6.04 -14.14 -8.24
C ARG A 23 -6.36 -14.18 -9.73
N ASP A 24 -7.64 -14.23 -10.10
CA ASP A 24 -8.04 -14.28 -11.50
C ASP A 24 -7.70 -12.99 -12.23
N THR A 25 -7.87 -11.84 -11.55
CA THR A 25 -7.43 -10.54 -12.04
C THR A 25 -5.92 -10.53 -12.32
N MET A 26 -5.11 -11.07 -11.40
CA MET A 26 -3.65 -11.13 -11.60
C MET A 26 -3.23 -12.04 -12.75
N LYS A 27 -3.93 -13.16 -13.00
CA LYS A 27 -3.67 -14.01 -14.19
C LYS A 27 -3.78 -13.22 -15.49
N GLU A 28 -4.85 -12.42 -15.63
CA GLU A 28 -5.03 -11.57 -16.81
C GLU A 28 -4.00 -10.47 -16.92
N ILE A 29 -3.63 -9.85 -15.80
CA ILE A 29 -2.59 -8.81 -15.74
C ILE A 29 -1.23 -9.36 -16.16
N PHE A 30 -0.87 -10.57 -15.75
CA PHE A 30 0.40 -11.19 -16.15
C PHE A 30 0.47 -11.50 -17.65
N ILE A 31 -0.67 -11.70 -18.30
CA ILE A 31 -0.77 -11.92 -19.76
C ILE A 31 -0.76 -10.57 -20.49
N SER A 32 -1.59 -9.62 -20.06
CA SER A 32 -1.78 -8.32 -20.74
C SER A 32 -0.65 -7.33 -20.51
N LYS A 33 0.11 -7.45 -19.41
CA LYS A 33 1.25 -6.62 -19.02
C LYS A 33 0.98 -5.12 -19.18
N PRO A 34 -0.04 -4.57 -18.50
CA PRO A 34 -0.42 -3.17 -18.66
C PRO A 34 0.66 -2.23 -18.16
N LYS A 35 0.76 -1.05 -18.78
CA LYS A 35 1.82 -0.06 -18.52
C LYS A 35 1.59 0.83 -17.29
N ASN A 36 0.45 0.71 -16.64
CA ASN A 36 0.05 1.60 -15.51
C ASN A 36 0.65 1.25 -14.14
N VAL A 37 1.56 0.28 -14.08
CA VAL A 37 2.26 -0.15 -12.84
C VAL A 37 2.92 1.03 -12.12
N PHE A 38 3.61 1.90 -12.89
CA PHE A 38 4.26 3.09 -12.35
C PHE A 38 3.24 4.00 -11.63
N LEU A 39 2.14 4.31 -12.31
CA LEU A 39 1.11 5.20 -11.76
C LEU A 39 0.44 4.61 -10.52
N LEU A 40 0.11 3.32 -10.52
CA LEU A 40 -0.51 2.66 -9.38
C LEU A 40 0.39 2.68 -8.13
N ILE A 41 1.68 2.39 -8.31
CA ILE A 41 2.64 2.44 -7.20
C ILE A 41 2.83 3.88 -6.72
N LEU A 42 2.91 4.85 -7.62
CA LEU A 42 3.06 6.26 -7.26
C LEU A 42 1.86 6.75 -6.44
N LEU A 43 0.63 6.50 -6.91
CA LEU A 43 -0.59 6.87 -6.19
C LEU A 43 -0.71 6.16 -4.84
N GLY A 44 -0.41 4.86 -4.80
CA GLY A 44 -0.41 4.10 -3.55
C GLY A 44 0.64 4.61 -2.56
N SER A 45 1.84 4.96 -3.04
CA SER A 45 2.90 5.57 -2.22
C SER A 45 2.49 6.92 -1.67
N PHE A 46 1.78 7.71 -2.47
CA PHE A 46 1.26 9.02 -2.06
C PHE A 46 0.26 8.87 -0.91
N VAL A 47 -0.74 7.99 -1.06
CA VAL A 47 -1.72 7.73 0.00
C VAL A 47 -1.04 7.25 1.29
N GLN A 48 -0.14 6.28 1.19
CA GLN A 48 0.58 5.80 2.37
C GLN A 48 1.45 6.87 3.03
N THR A 49 1.96 7.83 2.27
CA THR A 49 2.71 8.95 2.84
C THR A 49 1.77 9.91 3.56
N LEU A 50 0.57 10.16 3.02
CA LEU A 50 -0.46 10.94 3.70
C LEU A 50 -0.90 10.27 5.02
N ASP A 51 -1.16 8.96 5.00
CA ASP A 51 -1.53 8.19 6.19
C ASP A 51 -0.46 8.28 7.29
N ARG A 52 0.82 8.20 6.90
CA ARG A 52 1.95 8.37 7.84
C ARG A 52 2.06 9.79 8.37
N ALA A 53 1.87 10.79 7.53
CA ALA A 53 1.91 12.19 7.95
C ALA A 53 0.79 12.50 8.93
N SER A 54 -0.41 11.98 8.68
CA SER A 54 -1.57 12.08 9.57
C SER A 54 -1.32 11.36 10.89
N SER A 55 -0.99 10.08 10.86
CA SER A 55 -0.80 9.25 12.06
C SER A 55 0.32 9.75 12.99
N LYS A 56 1.23 10.58 12.50
CA LYS A 56 2.32 11.20 13.26
C LYS A 56 2.08 12.66 13.62
N ASN A 57 0.89 13.19 13.32
CA ASN A 57 0.56 14.59 13.51
C ASN A 57 1.70 15.51 13.02
N MET A 58 2.14 15.28 11.79
CA MET A 58 3.39 15.85 11.26
C MET A 58 3.40 17.37 11.27
N ALA A 59 2.22 18.01 11.19
CA ALA A 59 2.09 19.46 11.21
C ALA A 59 2.35 20.09 12.60
N ASP A 60 2.34 19.31 13.68
CA ASP A 60 2.71 19.82 15.01
C ASP A 60 4.20 20.17 15.10
N SER A 61 5.03 19.45 14.33
CA SER A 61 6.48 19.66 14.32
C SER A 61 6.94 20.62 13.21
N ILE A 62 6.06 21.00 12.29
CA ILE A 62 6.40 21.74 11.08
C ILE A 62 5.45 22.93 10.94
N SER A 63 5.96 24.13 11.19
CA SER A 63 5.16 25.37 11.20
C SER A 63 4.77 25.90 9.80
N SER A 64 5.38 25.38 8.72
CA SER A 64 5.14 25.89 7.37
C SER A 64 4.36 24.89 6.50
N PRO A 65 3.23 25.28 5.91
CA PRO A 65 2.50 24.44 4.95
C PRO A 65 3.35 23.98 3.76
N VAL A 66 4.27 24.83 3.29
CA VAL A 66 5.20 24.50 2.20
C VAL A 66 6.13 23.35 2.60
N SER A 67 6.62 23.38 3.85
CA SER A 67 7.48 22.31 4.38
C SER A 67 6.74 20.97 4.48
N ILE A 68 5.47 20.99 4.90
CA ILE A 68 4.62 19.78 4.95
C ILE A 68 4.45 19.19 3.55
N ILE A 69 4.08 20.03 2.57
CA ILE A 69 3.92 19.60 1.17
C ILE A 69 5.22 19.01 0.64
N SER A 70 6.36 19.69 0.87
CA SER A 70 7.68 19.22 0.44
C SER A 70 8.03 17.86 1.05
N MET A 71 7.75 17.66 2.33
CA MET A 71 7.99 16.38 3.00
C MET A 71 7.08 15.27 2.48
N VAL A 72 5.81 15.57 2.19
CA VAL A 72 4.89 14.60 1.58
C VAL A 72 5.36 14.21 0.19
N ILE A 73 5.78 15.18 -0.65
CA ILE A 73 6.32 14.90 -1.99
C ILE A 73 7.59 14.05 -1.89
N PHE A 74 8.55 14.45 -1.04
CA PHE A 74 9.79 13.72 -0.85
C PHE A 74 9.54 12.31 -0.28
N GLY A 75 8.68 12.19 0.73
CA GLY A 75 8.27 10.92 1.31
C GLY A 75 7.62 9.99 0.30
N THR A 76 6.75 10.54 -0.57
CA THR A 76 6.12 9.80 -1.68
C THR A 76 7.17 9.28 -2.66
N PHE A 77 8.14 10.10 -3.01
CA PHE A 77 9.23 9.69 -3.92
C PHE A 77 10.07 8.56 -3.32
N VAL A 78 10.44 8.68 -2.06
CA VAL A 78 11.19 7.62 -1.34
C VAL A 78 10.36 6.34 -1.23
N ALA A 79 9.09 6.46 -0.83
CA ALA A 79 8.17 5.33 -0.74
C ALA A 79 7.98 4.66 -2.11
N PHE A 80 7.84 5.46 -3.19
CA PHE A 80 7.75 4.94 -4.55
C PHE A 80 8.97 4.11 -4.93
N LEU A 81 10.19 4.58 -4.66
CA LEU A 81 11.42 3.83 -4.94
C LEU A 81 11.44 2.50 -4.18
N ILE A 82 11.04 2.51 -2.92
CA ILE A 82 10.96 1.31 -2.09
C ILE A 82 9.94 0.32 -2.67
N TYR A 83 8.74 0.76 -3.01
CA TYR A 83 7.66 -0.11 -3.48
C TYR A 83 7.79 -0.53 -4.94
N TYR A 84 8.52 0.23 -5.74
CA TYR A 84 8.74 -0.10 -7.14
C TYR A 84 9.94 -1.04 -7.35
N PHE A 85 10.99 -0.90 -6.55
CA PHE A 85 12.24 -1.64 -6.71
C PHE A 85 12.54 -2.57 -5.52
N LEU A 86 12.67 -2.01 -4.32
CA LEU A 86 13.20 -2.74 -3.17
C LEU A 86 12.26 -3.83 -2.69
N LEU A 87 11.01 -3.50 -2.45
CA LEU A 87 10.02 -4.44 -1.91
C LEU A 87 9.73 -5.60 -2.87
N PRO A 88 9.48 -5.37 -4.19
CA PRO A 88 9.34 -6.47 -5.13
C PRO A 88 10.57 -7.34 -5.26
N ALA A 89 11.77 -6.76 -5.17
CA ALA A 89 13.03 -7.52 -5.22
C ALA A 89 13.16 -8.44 -3.99
N LEU A 90 12.91 -7.89 -2.81
CA LEU A 90 12.98 -8.62 -1.56
C LEU A 90 11.90 -9.71 -1.48
N PHE A 91 10.66 -9.38 -1.82
CA PHE A 91 9.56 -10.36 -1.83
C PHE A 91 9.83 -11.48 -2.84
N ASN A 92 10.33 -11.15 -4.03
CA ASN A 92 10.68 -12.16 -5.03
C ASN A 92 11.83 -13.07 -4.54
N TRP A 93 12.84 -12.50 -3.89
CA TRP A 93 13.97 -13.26 -3.35
C TRP A 93 13.53 -14.22 -2.24
N VAL A 94 12.77 -13.74 -1.25
CA VAL A 94 12.24 -14.56 -0.15
C VAL A 94 11.26 -15.60 -0.68
N ALA A 95 10.34 -15.21 -1.55
CA ALA A 95 9.35 -16.13 -2.13
C ALA A 95 10.02 -17.30 -2.87
N LYS A 96 11.08 -17.03 -3.62
CA LYS A 96 11.86 -18.11 -4.29
C LYS A 96 12.47 -19.08 -3.29
N LYS A 97 12.98 -18.60 -2.15
CA LYS A 97 13.49 -19.46 -1.08
C LYS A 97 12.39 -20.34 -0.45
N LEU A 98 11.14 -19.86 -0.49
CA LEU A 98 9.96 -20.60 -0.02
C LEU A 98 9.31 -21.47 -1.13
N GLY A 99 9.98 -21.66 -2.27
CA GLY A 99 9.52 -22.50 -3.37
C GLY A 99 8.58 -21.79 -4.35
N GLY A 100 8.56 -20.45 -4.37
CA GLY A 100 7.79 -19.67 -5.33
C GLY A 100 8.40 -19.66 -6.73
N GLN A 101 7.55 -19.64 -7.76
CA GLN A 101 7.93 -19.71 -9.17
C GLN A 101 7.84 -18.36 -9.88
N GLY A 102 7.56 -17.28 -9.14
CA GLY A 102 7.39 -15.94 -9.67
C GLY A 102 8.68 -15.30 -10.20
N THR A 103 8.51 -14.19 -10.89
CA THR A 103 9.60 -13.32 -11.33
C THR A 103 9.52 -11.98 -10.63
N PHE A 104 10.61 -11.20 -10.65
CA PHE A 104 10.60 -9.84 -10.15
C PHE A 104 9.48 -8.99 -10.78
N GLU A 105 9.28 -9.12 -12.10
CA GLU A 105 8.22 -8.41 -12.83
C GLU A 105 6.83 -8.78 -12.31
N LYS A 106 6.50 -10.08 -12.17
CA LYS A 106 5.21 -10.53 -11.61
C LYS A 106 5.00 -10.08 -10.18
N THR A 107 6.06 -10.09 -9.37
CA THR A 107 6.01 -9.59 -7.98
C THR A 107 5.72 -8.09 -7.95
N ARG A 108 6.33 -7.30 -8.84
CA ARG A 108 6.07 -5.87 -8.97
C ARG A 108 4.64 -5.57 -9.43
N TYR A 109 4.10 -6.34 -10.37
CA TYR A 109 2.67 -6.26 -10.73
C TYR A 109 1.77 -6.55 -9.51
N SER A 110 2.12 -7.55 -8.72
CA SER A 110 1.34 -7.88 -7.51
C SER A 110 1.31 -6.73 -6.52
N VAL A 111 2.45 -6.08 -6.26
CA VAL A 111 2.52 -4.88 -5.40
C VAL A 111 1.69 -3.74 -6.00
N ALA A 112 1.85 -3.46 -7.29
CA ALA A 112 1.15 -2.36 -7.95
C ALA A 112 -0.38 -2.51 -7.89
N TYR A 113 -0.88 -3.68 -8.26
CA TYR A 113 -2.32 -3.90 -8.34
C TYR A 113 -2.98 -4.11 -6.98
N SER A 114 -2.23 -4.52 -5.96
CA SER A 114 -2.73 -4.52 -4.57
C SER A 114 -2.97 -3.12 -4.03
N TYR A 115 -2.45 -2.07 -4.66
CA TYR A 115 -2.65 -0.67 -4.26
C TYR A 115 -3.92 -0.02 -4.83
N ILE A 116 -4.67 -0.71 -5.69
CA ILE A 116 -5.94 -0.19 -6.20
C ILE A 116 -6.88 0.27 -5.06
N PRO A 117 -7.07 -0.45 -3.93
CA PRO A 117 -7.90 0.06 -2.84
C PRO A 117 -7.39 1.38 -2.25
N TYR A 118 -6.08 1.61 -2.16
CA TYR A 118 -5.53 2.91 -1.74
C TYR A 118 -5.85 4.05 -2.71
N VAL A 119 -5.95 3.77 -4.01
CA VAL A 119 -6.41 4.79 -4.97
C VAL A 119 -7.88 5.14 -4.72
N TYR A 120 -8.70 4.18 -4.31
CA TYR A 120 -10.07 4.45 -3.86
C TYR A 120 -10.09 5.24 -2.55
N SER A 121 -9.22 4.95 -1.58
CA SER A 121 -9.09 5.74 -0.34
C SER A 121 -8.71 7.19 -0.65
N LEU A 122 -7.84 7.44 -1.63
CA LEU A 122 -7.52 8.80 -2.06
C LEU A 122 -8.76 9.59 -2.44
N ILE A 123 -9.67 8.99 -3.20
CA ILE A 123 -10.89 9.66 -3.69
C ILE A 123 -11.98 9.72 -2.62
N LEU A 124 -12.19 8.64 -1.88
CA LEU A 124 -13.33 8.50 -0.96
C LEU A 124 -13.06 9.05 0.43
N VAL A 125 -11.80 9.07 0.85
CA VAL A 125 -11.38 9.49 2.19
C VAL A 125 -10.57 10.78 2.12
N TRP A 126 -9.42 10.75 1.45
CA TRP A 126 -8.47 11.85 1.48
C TRP A 126 -8.98 13.13 0.83
N VAL A 127 -9.60 13.05 -0.34
CA VAL A 127 -10.12 14.25 -1.02
C VAL A 127 -11.19 14.94 -0.17
N PRO A 128 -12.27 14.27 0.30
CA PRO A 128 -13.24 14.91 1.18
C PRO A 128 -12.64 15.37 2.51
N SER A 129 -11.75 14.60 3.11
CA SER A 129 -11.08 14.94 4.37
C SER A 129 -10.28 16.23 4.26
N PHE A 130 -9.54 16.43 3.16
CA PHE A 130 -8.83 17.68 2.91
C PHE A 130 -9.76 18.89 2.82
N PHE A 131 -10.90 18.77 2.16
CA PHE A 131 -11.85 19.87 2.07
C PHE A 131 -12.53 20.19 3.40
N LEU A 132 -12.80 19.18 4.23
CA LEU A 132 -13.49 19.35 5.50
C LEU A 132 -12.54 19.80 6.63
N PHE A 133 -11.39 19.18 6.76
CA PHE A 133 -10.51 19.32 7.93
C PHE A 133 -9.20 20.07 7.61
N GLY A 134 -8.77 20.08 6.34
CA GLY A 134 -7.56 20.80 5.94
C GLY A 134 -6.33 20.29 6.67
N ILE A 135 -5.65 21.22 7.36
CA ILE A 135 -4.41 20.93 8.09
C ILE A 135 -4.65 20.06 9.33
N GLU A 136 -5.86 20.05 9.90
CA GLU A 136 -6.19 19.26 11.09
C GLU A 136 -6.06 17.75 10.85
N ASN A 137 -6.05 17.29 9.58
CA ASN A 137 -5.67 15.92 9.27
C ASN A 137 -4.24 15.55 9.72
N PHE A 138 -3.40 16.53 10.03
CA PHE A 138 -1.97 16.35 10.33
C PHE A 138 -1.55 16.96 11.66
N THR A 139 -2.49 17.39 12.49
CA THR A 139 -2.24 17.98 13.82
C THR A 139 -2.87 17.13 14.91
N SER A 140 -2.31 17.22 16.13
CA SER A 140 -2.91 16.64 17.33
C SER A 140 -4.08 17.45 17.87
N GLU A 141 -4.04 18.77 17.69
CA GLU A 141 -5.15 19.67 18.03
C GLU A 141 -6.09 19.83 16.84
N THR A 142 -7.37 19.67 17.08
CA THR A 142 -8.42 19.62 16.05
C THR A 142 -9.59 20.55 16.35
N PRO A 143 -9.33 21.87 16.55
CA PRO A 143 -10.36 22.82 17.02
C PRO A 143 -11.57 22.92 16.09
N LYS A 144 -11.39 22.77 14.77
CA LYS A 144 -12.49 22.78 13.80
C LYS A 144 -13.32 21.50 13.88
N MET A 145 -12.67 20.33 14.00
CA MET A 145 -13.38 19.08 14.21
C MET A 145 -14.14 19.07 15.53
N ASP A 146 -13.51 19.55 16.60
CA ASP A 146 -14.06 19.57 17.96
C ASP A 146 -15.21 20.59 18.11
N SER A 147 -15.28 21.59 17.25
CA SER A 147 -16.36 22.59 17.27
C SER A 147 -17.71 22.04 16.82
N SER A 148 -17.77 20.87 16.19
CA SER A 148 -18.99 20.31 15.59
C SER A 148 -19.04 18.79 15.70
N ILE A 149 -20.05 18.29 16.40
CA ILE A 149 -20.33 16.84 16.50
C ILE A 149 -20.46 16.18 15.11
N THR A 150 -20.99 16.91 14.13
CA THR A 150 -21.13 16.40 12.75
C THR A 150 -19.77 16.17 12.11
N LEU A 151 -18.81 17.11 12.27
CA LEU A 151 -17.46 16.97 11.73
C LEU A 151 -16.70 15.83 12.41
N THR A 152 -16.83 15.68 13.73
CA THR A 152 -16.27 14.56 14.49
C THR A 152 -16.81 13.22 13.99
N ILE A 153 -18.12 13.12 13.75
CA ILE A 153 -18.74 11.89 13.23
C ILE A 153 -18.22 11.59 11.81
N LEU A 154 -18.13 12.59 10.94
CA LEU A 154 -17.60 12.41 9.59
C LEU A 154 -16.13 11.96 9.60
N PHE A 155 -15.29 12.52 10.48
CA PHE A 155 -13.93 12.09 10.67
C PHE A 155 -13.83 10.61 11.07
N LEU A 156 -14.66 10.20 12.05
CA LEU A 156 -14.73 8.79 12.47
C LEU A 156 -15.18 7.86 11.34
N ILE A 157 -16.14 8.28 10.52
CA ILE A 157 -16.58 7.51 9.36
C ILE A 157 -15.42 7.33 8.36
N PHE A 158 -14.68 8.39 8.04
CA PHE A 158 -13.53 8.31 7.15
C PHE A 158 -12.44 7.41 7.72
N ALA A 159 -12.14 7.51 9.02
CA ALA A 159 -11.19 6.64 9.69
C ALA A 159 -11.59 5.15 9.61
N ILE A 160 -12.89 4.84 9.80
CA ILE A 160 -13.39 3.47 9.68
C ILE A 160 -13.26 2.97 8.23
N ILE A 161 -13.62 3.79 7.23
CA ILE A 161 -13.48 3.43 5.82
C ILE A 161 -12.01 3.14 5.50
N ASP A 162 -11.09 3.96 5.98
CA ASP A 162 -9.66 3.81 5.71
C ASP A 162 -9.10 2.53 6.35
N ILE A 163 -9.49 2.21 7.58
CA ILE A 163 -9.14 0.95 8.25
C ILE A 163 -9.65 -0.25 7.45
N VAL A 164 -10.90 -0.22 6.98
CA VAL A 164 -11.48 -1.30 6.16
C VAL A 164 -10.69 -1.47 4.86
N ILE A 165 -10.37 -0.36 4.18
CA ILE A 165 -9.55 -0.38 2.96
C ILE A 165 -8.15 -0.94 3.24
N ALA A 166 -7.51 -0.53 4.33
CA ALA A 166 -6.18 -1.03 4.71
C ALA A 166 -6.17 -2.54 4.95
N ILE A 167 -7.14 -3.05 5.73
CA ILE A 167 -7.28 -4.50 5.99
C ILE A 167 -7.52 -5.25 4.67
N TRP A 168 -8.41 -4.73 3.83
CA TRP A 168 -8.73 -5.37 2.55
C TRP A 168 -7.54 -5.38 1.59
N THR A 169 -6.75 -4.30 1.59
CA THR A 169 -5.50 -4.22 0.82
C THR A 169 -4.50 -5.30 1.23
N ILE A 170 -4.38 -5.60 2.52
CA ILE A 170 -3.54 -6.70 3.00
C ILE A 170 -4.03 -8.03 2.41
N ILE A 171 -5.32 -8.31 2.48
CA ILE A 171 -5.91 -9.54 1.93
C ILE A 171 -5.66 -9.66 0.43
N ILE A 172 -5.85 -8.57 -0.32
CA ILE A 172 -5.59 -8.52 -1.76
C ILE A 172 -4.11 -8.77 -2.03
N SER A 173 -3.21 -8.10 -1.32
CA SER A 173 -1.75 -8.25 -1.53
C SER A 173 -1.27 -9.68 -1.32
N LEU A 174 -1.80 -10.38 -0.31
CA LEU A 174 -1.48 -11.80 -0.06
C LEU A 174 -1.94 -12.69 -1.22
N LYS A 175 -3.14 -12.43 -1.77
CA LYS A 175 -3.68 -13.20 -2.89
C LYS A 175 -2.95 -12.88 -4.20
N CYS A 176 -2.58 -11.61 -4.43
CA CYS A 176 -1.83 -11.18 -5.61
C CYS A 176 -0.41 -11.76 -5.61
N LEU A 177 0.29 -11.67 -4.47
CA LEU A 177 1.63 -12.25 -4.32
C LEU A 177 1.58 -13.78 -4.41
N GLY A 178 0.55 -14.40 -3.83
CA GLY A 178 0.30 -15.82 -3.93
C GLY A 178 0.13 -16.28 -5.37
N GLU A 179 -0.58 -15.51 -6.21
CA GLU A 179 -0.74 -15.81 -7.64
C GLU A 179 0.56 -15.60 -8.43
N ALA A 180 1.31 -14.54 -8.12
CA ALA A 180 2.60 -14.29 -8.78
C ALA A 180 3.59 -15.44 -8.60
N HIS A 181 3.59 -16.07 -7.44
CA HIS A 181 4.53 -17.13 -7.08
C HIS A 181 3.90 -18.54 -7.10
N GLN A 182 2.64 -18.68 -7.50
CA GLN A 182 1.91 -19.95 -7.61
C GLN A 182 1.88 -20.71 -6.28
N PHE A 183 1.64 -20.01 -5.17
CA PHE A 183 1.52 -20.59 -3.84
C PHE A 183 0.31 -20.06 -3.05
N SER A 184 0.07 -20.60 -1.86
CA SER A 184 -1.05 -20.19 -1.00
C SER A 184 -0.86 -18.78 -0.45
N ALA A 185 -1.96 -18.12 -0.06
CA ALA A 185 -1.91 -16.82 0.63
C ALA A 185 -1.14 -16.89 1.96
N TRP A 186 -1.12 -18.03 2.64
CA TRP A 186 -0.32 -18.25 3.85
C TRP A 186 1.19 -18.23 3.57
N LYS A 187 1.63 -18.80 2.45
CA LYS A 187 3.04 -18.66 2.03
C LYS A 187 3.36 -17.24 1.61
N ALA A 188 2.41 -16.50 1.02
CA ALA A 188 2.56 -15.08 0.73
C ALA A 188 2.72 -14.27 2.03
N LEU A 189 1.91 -14.55 3.05
CA LEU A 189 2.04 -13.93 4.38
C LEU A 189 3.42 -14.21 4.99
N LEU A 190 3.85 -15.47 4.96
CA LEU A 190 5.18 -15.84 5.45
C LEU A 190 6.29 -15.11 4.68
N THR A 191 6.15 -14.98 3.35
CA THR A 191 7.08 -14.21 2.51
C THR A 191 7.18 -12.76 3.00
N ILE A 192 6.06 -12.11 3.24
CA ILE A 192 6.02 -10.72 3.71
C ILE A 192 6.66 -10.61 5.11
N ILE A 193 6.27 -11.47 6.05
CA ILE A 193 6.81 -11.46 7.42
C ILE A 193 8.34 -11.65 7.41
N VAL A 194 8.83 -12.68 6.72
CA VAL A 194 10.28 -12.94 6.62
C VAL A 194 11.02 -11.78 5.97
N SER A 195 10.44 -11.18 4.92
CA SER A 195 11.03 -10.01 4.26
C SER A 195 11.17 -8.82 5.20
N PHE A 196 10.15 -8.53 6.01
CA PHE A 196 10.24 -7.47 7.03
C PHE A 196 11.23 -7.80 8.13
N MET A 197 11.29 -9.05 8.59
CA MET A 197 12.28 -9.47 9.59
C MET A 197 13.72 -9.29 9.11
N ILE A 198 14.00 -9.56 7.83
CA ILE A 198 15.33 -9.34 7.23
C ILE A 198 15.74 -7.86 7.27
N ILE A 199 14.80 -6.93 7.19
CA ILE A 199 15.08 -5.49 7.30
C ILE A 199 15.17 -5.07 8.77
N ILE A 200 14.21 -5.48 9.60
CA ILE A 200 14.04 -4.99 10.97
C ILE A 200 15.13 -5.54 11.91
N LEU A 201 15.45 -6.83 11.82
CA LEU A 201 16.42 -7.45 12.75
C LEU A 201 17.80 -6.78 12.73
N PRO A 202 18.42 -6.52 11.56
CA PRO A 202 19.70 -5.81 11.54
C PRO A 202 19.60 -4.39 12.11
N LEU A 203 18.50 -3.67 11.85
CA LEU A 203 18.29 -2.32 12.38
C LEU A 203 18.18 -2.34 13.92
N VAL A 204 17.43 -3.28 14.48
CA VAL A 204 17.30 -3.46 15.94
C VAL A 204 18.65 -3.77 16.56
N ILE A 205 19.42 -4.68 15.96
CA ILE A 205 20.76 -5.04 16.43
C ILE A 205 21.69 -3.80 16.41
N ILE A 206 21.70 -3.04 15.33
CA ILE A 206 22.52 -1.82 15.20
C ILE A 206 22.14 -0.81 16.28
N VAL A 207 20.84 -0.54 16.47
CA VAL A 207 20.35 0.38 17.51
C VAL A 207 20.77 -0.10 18.90
N PHE A 208 20.62 -1.41 19.17
CA PHE A 208 21.03 -1.97 20.46
C PHE A 208 22.53 -1.79 20.72
N PHE A 209 23.38 -2.01 19.73
CA PHE A 209 24.83 -1.78 19.85
C PHE A 209 25.16 -0.29 20.07
N ILE A 210 24.53 0.63 19.31
CA ILE A 210 24.78 2.06 19.47
C ILE A 210 24.37 2.54 20.88
N VAL A 211 23.19 2.15 21.34
CA VAL A 211 22.68 2.52 22.69
C VAL A 211 23.52 1.86 23.78
N GLY A 212 23.89 0.59 23.61
CA GLY A 212 24.76 -0.12 24.56
C GLY A 212 26.14 0.53 24.72
N VAL A 213 26.75 1.00 23.61
CA VAL A 213 28.05 1.69 23.65
C VAL A 213 27.96 3.10 24.26
N THR A 214 26.78 3.76 24.22
CA THR A 214 26.60 5.11 24.79
C THR A 214 26.27 5.10 26.29
N ILE A 215 25.94 3.92 26.87
CA ILE A 215 25.58 3.79 28.29
C ILE A 215 26.78 3.29 29.15
N PHE A 216 27.78 2.74 28.53
CA PHE A 216 29.05 2.30 29.15
C PHE A 216 30.22 3.15 28.70
#